data_b96e2eb1e9b04f498c201433598a0d31
#
_entry.id   b96e2eb1e9b04f498c201433598a0d31
#
_cell.length_a   1.000
_cell.length_b   1.000
_cell.length_c   1.000
_cell.angle_alpha   90.00
_cell.angle_beta   90.00
_cell.angle_gamma   90.00
#
_symmetry.space_group_name_H-M   'P 1'
#
loop_
_entity.id
_entity.type
_entity.pdbx_description
1 polymer ?
#
loop_
_entity_poly.entity_id
_entity_poly.type
_entity_poly.pdbx_seq_one_letter_code
_entity_poly.pdbx_strand_id
1 'polypeptide(L)'
;MKFYLAGPMTGLPEHNYPAFAEARERIRKEGHEIFCPAEHALLEGYEPTTPVTKEWVQDKMRVFLSTILDSDGIVVLPGWARSEGAKVEVATAVATGKKIFQYHKHRPISLEELNGVQIVTRAEVLK
;
A
#
# COMPACT_ATOMS: atom_id res chain seq x y z
N MET A 1 6.90 -1.47 -14.98
CA MET A 1 7.20 -2.16 -13.73
C MET A 1 5.90 -2.64 -13.09
N LYS A 2 6.00 -3.65 -12.28
CA LYS A 2 4.85 -4.21 -11.54
C LYS A 2 4.92 -3.77 -10.08
N PHE A 3 3.90 -3.02 -9.62
CA PHE A 3 3.88 -2.42 -8.29
C PHE A 3 2.75 -2.95 -7.42
N TYR A 4 2.93 -2.84 -6.11
CA TYR A 4 1.90 -2.98 -5.09
C TYR A 4 1.60 -1.61 -4.50
N LEU A 5 0.32 -1.25 -4.36
CA LEU A 5 -0.08 0.04 -3.80
C LEU A 5 -0.42 -0.10 -2.31
N ALA A 6 0.35 0.58 -1.46
CA ALA A 6 0.17 0.56 -0.02
C ALA A 6 -0.26 1.94 0.50
N GLY A 7 -1.15 1.95 1.48
CA GLY A 7 -1.58 3.19 2.09
C GLY A 7 -2.56 2.96 3.24
N PRO A 8 -2.94 4.03 3.94
CA PRO A 8 -3.86 3.91 5.06
C PRO A 8 -5.29 3.64 4.58
N MET A 9 -5.96 2.70 5.24
CA MET A 9 -7.37 2.37 4.97
C MET A 9 -8.22 2.45 6.24
N THR A 10 -7.80 1.76 7.28
CA THR A 10 -8.56 1.64 8.52
C THR A 10 -8.75 3.00 9.20
N GLY A 11 -9.98 3.30 9.58
CA GLY A 11 -10.31 4.54 10.30
C GLY A 11 -10.48 5.78 9.41
N LEU A 12 -10.31 5.65 8.10
CA LEU A 12 -10.51 6.75 7.16
C LEU A 12 -11.88 6.64 6.47
N PRO A 13 -12.46 7.79 6.04
CA PRO A 13 -13.71 7.76 5.29
C PRO A 13 -13.62 6.85 4.08
N GLU A 14 -14.63 6.01 3.86
CA GLU A 14 -14.70 5.07 2.75
C GLU A 14 -13.46 4.16 2.64
N HIS A 15 -12.80 3.87 3.78
CA HIS A 15 -11.56 3.09 3.84
C HIS A 15 -10.46 3.65 2.90
N ASN A 16 -10.50 4.96 2.64
CA ASN A 16 -9.58 5.65 1.74
C ASN A 16 -9.62 5.13 0.28
N TYR A 17 -10.68 4.44 -0.11
CA TYR A 17 -10.83 3.90 -1.46
C TYR A 17 -10.68 4.96 -2.58
N PRO A 18 -11.22 6.18 -2.43
CA PRO A 18 -11.03 7.20 -3.47
C PRO A 18 -9.57 7.53 -3.77
N ALA A 19 -8.73 7.62 -2.73
CA ALA A 19 -7.30 7.89 -2.91
C ALA A 19 -6.58 6.74 -3.59
N PHE A 20 -6.92 5.49 -3.22
CA PHE A 20 -6.39 4.30 -3.88
C PHE A 20 -6.79 4.26 -5.35
N ALA A 21 -8.05 4.53 -5.66
CA ALA A 21 -8.56 4.48 -7.03
C ALA A 21 -7.89 5.53 -7.91
N GLU A 22 -7.71 6.74 -7.41
CA GLU A 22 -7.08 7.84 -8.16
C GLU A 22 -5.61 7.49 -8.48
N ALA A 23 -4.86 7.03 -7.49
CA ALA A 23 -3.47 6.64 -7.68
C ALA A 23 -3.34 5.46 -8.65
N ARG A 24 -4.18 4.42 -8.46
CA ARG A 24 -4.22 3.25 -9.34
C ARG A 24 -4.39 3.65 -10.80
N GLU A 25 -5.40 4.47 -11.08
CA GLU A 25 -5.70 4.87 -12.45
C GLU A 25 -4.54 5.65 -13.08
N ARG A 26 -3.96 6.57 -12.34
CA ARG A 26 -2.84 7.36 -12.83
C ARG A 26 -1.60 6.51 -13.10
N ILE A 27 -1.27 5.61 -12.20
CA ILE A 27 -0.10 4.73 -12.36
C ILE A 27 -0.28 3.80 -13.55
N ARG A 28 -1.49 3.27 -13.76
CA ARG A 28 -1.80 2.47 -14.95
C ARG A 28 -1.67 3.27 -16.23
N LYS A 29 -2.11 4.52 -16.25
CA LYS A 29 -1.97 5.41 -17.41
C LYS A 29 -0.50 5.71 -17.73
N GLU A 30 0.36 5.67 -16.73
CA GLU A 30 1.80 5.86 -16.92
C GLU A 30 2.51 4.58 -17.38
N GLY A 31 1.78 3.53 -17.68
CA GLY A 31 2.30 2.31 -18.30
C GLY A 31 2.74 1.23 -17.32
N HIS A 32 2.39 1.33 -16.05
CA HIS A 32 2.76 0.34 -15.03
C HIS A 32 1.61 -0.59 -14.70
N GLU A 33 1.95 -1.81 -14.29
CA GLU A 33 1.00 -2.71 -13.62
C GLU A 33 0.98 -2.36 -12.14
N ILE A 34 -0.20 -2.39 -11.54
CA ILE A 34 -0.32 -2.13 -10.10
C ILE A 34 -1.43 -2.97 -9.48
N PHE A 35 -1.09 -3.63 -8.38
CA PHE A 35 -2.06 -4.30 -7.52
C PHE A 35 -2.57 -3.30 -6.49
N CYS A 36 -3.90 -3.15 -6.42
CA CYS A 36 -4.55 -2.22 -5.49
C CYS A 36 -5.39 -3.02 -4.48
N PRO A 37 -5.05 -2.97 -3.18
CA PRO A 37 -5.83 -3.69 -2.16
C PRO A 37 -7.30 -3.27 -2.11
N ALA A 38 -7.58 -1.99 -2.32
CA ALA A 38 -8.96 -1.49 -2.34
C ALA A 38 -9.76 -2.08 -3.50
N GLU A 39 -9.16 -2.16 -4.70
CA GLU A 39 -9.78 -2.81 -5.84
C GLU A 39 -10.04 -4.29 -5.59
N HIS A 40 -9.06 -4.98 -5.00
CA HIS A 40 -9.19 -6.39 -4.63
C HIS A 40 -10.35 -6.59 -3.65
N ALA A 41 -10.46 -5.72 -2.63
CA ALA A 41 -11.54 -5.79 -1.65
C ALA A 41 -12.90 -5.57 -2.30
N LEU A 42 -13.02 -4.60 -3.21
CA LEU A 42 -14.27 -4.36 -3.95
C LEU A 42 -14.68 -5.56 -4.78
N LEU A 43 -13.73 -6.21 -5.45
CA LEU A 43 -14.00 -7.40 -6.25
C LEU A 43 -14.46 -8.58 -5.39
N GLU A 44 -14.13 -8.59 -4.10
CA GLU A 44 -14.61 -9.60 -3.14
C GLU A 44 -15.89 -9.18 -2.42
N GLY A 45 -16.50 -8.04 -2.80
CA GLY A 45 -17.76 -7.58 -2.23
C GLY A 45 -17.62 -6.66 -1.01
N TYR A 46 -16.41 -6.21 -0.68
CA TYR A 46 -16.19 -5.27 0.43
C TYR A 46 -16.32 -3.83 -0.07
N GLU A 47 -17.54 -3.30 0.08
CA GLU A 47 -17.87 -1.92 -0.30
C GLU A 47 -17.18 -0.91 0.63
N PRO A 48 -17.05 0.38 0.24
CA PRO A 48 -16.45 1.40 1.10
C PRO A 48 -17.12 1.56 2.46
N THR A 49 -18.37 1.15 2.58
CA THR A 49 -19.15 1.21 3.84
C THR A 49 -19.12 -0.10 4.62
N THR A 50 -18.57 -1.17 4.06
CA THR A 50 -18.50 -2.47 4.75
C THR A 50 -17.47 -2.40 5.87
N PRO A 51 -17.84 -2.77 7.12
CA PRO A 51 -16.87 -2.81 8.21
C PRO A 51 -15.75 -3.80 7.92
N VAL A 52 -14.52 -3.38 8.19
CA VAL A 52 -13.33 -4.23 8.03
C VAL A 52 -13.02 -4.87 9.37
N THR A 53 -13.09 -6.21 9.43
CA THR A 53 -12.79 -6.96 10.66
C THR A 53 -11.31 -7.27 10.76
N LYS A 54 -10.84 -7.50 11.99
CA LYS A 54 -9.46 -7.92 12.24
C LYS A 54 -9.15 -9.24 11.55
N GLU A 55 -10.09 -10.17 11.56
CA GLU A 55 -9.95 -11.49 10.93
C GLU A 55 -9.79 -11.37 9.41
N TRP A 56 -10.58 -10.50 8.79
CA TRP A 56 -10.45 -10.24 7.34
C TRP A 56 -9.08 -9.67 7.00
N VAL A 57 -8.60 -8.68 7.80
CA VAL A 57 -7.28 -8.09 7.59
C VAL A 57 -6.18 -9.14 7.69
N GLN A 58 -6.23 -10.00 8.72
CA GLN A 58 -5.22 -11.05 8.92
C GLN A 58 -5.20 -12.06 7.76
N ASP A 59 -6.39 -12.44 7.28
CA ASP A 59 -6.52 -13.34 6.14
C ASP A 59 -5.94 -12.70 4.87
N LYS A 60 -6.28 -11.45 4.62
CA LYS A 60 -5.82 -10.74 3.42
C LYS A 60 -4.34 -10.39 3.44
N MET A 61 -3.73 -10.24 4.61
CA MET A 61 -2.29 -9.97 4.70
C MET A 61 -1.46 -11.05 4.02
N ARG A 62 -1.91 -12.31 4.03
CA ARG A 62 -1.23 -13.39 3.30
C ARG A 62 -1.19 -13.11 1.81
N VAL A 63 -2.33 -12.72 1.24
CA VAL A 63 -2.44 -12.38 -0.19
C VAL A 63 -1.61 -11.15 -0.50
N PHE A 64 -1.73 -10.10 0.31
CA PHE A 64 -1.06 -8.83 0.08
C PHE A 64 0.46 -8.95 0.17
N LEU A 65 0.98 -9.60 1.20
CA LEU A 65 2.42 -9.79 1.34
C LEU A 65 3.00 -10.67 0.24
N SER A 66 2.28 -11.73 -0.16
CA SER A 66 2.68 -12.55 -1.31
C SER A 66 2.75 -11.74 -2.59
N THR A 67 1.80 -10.84 -2.80
CA THR A 67 1.78 -9.97 -3.98
C THR A 67 2.97 -9.01 -3.98
N ILE A 68 3.35 -8.48 -2.82
CA ILE A 68 4.54 -7.63 -2.69
C ILE A 68 5.79 -8.40 -3.09
N LEU A 69 5.92 -9.65 -2.65
CA LEU A 69 7.08 -10.49 -2.99
C LEU A 69 7.20 -10.72 -4.51
N ASP A 70 6.07 -10.77 -5.21
CA ASP A 70 6.02 -10.97 -6.66
C ASP A 70 6.11 -9.65 -7.44
N SER A 71 6.19 -8.52 -6.75
CA SER A 71 6.25 -7.20 -7.38
C SER A 71 7.69 -6.70 -7.52
N ASP A 72 7.90 -5.74 -8.42
CA ASP A 72 9.20 -5.06 -8.56
C ASP A 72 9.41 -4.02 -7.48
N GLY A 73 8.33 -3.42 -6.99
CA GLY A 73 8.38 -2.40 -5.97
C GLY A 73 7.01 -2.14 -5.36
N ILE A 74 7.03 -1.26 -4.36
CA ILE A 74 5.83 -0.82 -3.65
C ILE A 74 5.67 0.70 -3.86
N VAL A 75 4.43 1.14 -4.09
CA VAL A 75 4.07 2.55 -4.13
C VAL A 75 3.29 2.89 -2.88
N VAL A 76 3.70 3.93 -2.17
CA VAL A 76 3.05 4.33 -0.92
C VAL A 76 2.27 5.62 -1.09
N LEU A 77 1.06 5.64 -0.55
CA LEU A 77 0.21 6.82 -0.49
C LEU A 77 0.59 7.70 0.71
N PRO A 78 0.27 9.01 0.69
CA PRO A 78 0.47 9.87 1.85
C PRO A 78 -0.21 9.31 3.10
N GLY A 79 0.47 9.42 4.24
CA GLY A 79 -0.03 8.91 5.51
C GLY A 79 0.26 7.44 5.79
N TRP A 80 0.97 6.75 4.91
CA TRP A 80 1.26 5.32 5.07
C TRP A 80 1.97 5.00 6.40
N ALA A 81 2.84 5.89 6.87
CA ALA A 81 3.63 5.66 8.09
C ALA A 81 2.78 5.65 9.36
N ARG A 82 1.52 6.08 9.29
CA ARG A 82 0.57 6.05 10.41
C ARG A 82 -0.35 4.83 10.36
N SER A 83 -0.24 4.01 9.34
CA SER A 83 -1.05 2.81 9.15
C SER A 83 -0.25 1.57 9.54
N GLU A 84 -0.75 0.80 10.50
CA GLU A 84 -0.09 -0.44 10.93
C GLU A 84 0.04 -1.45 9.77
N GLY A 85 -1.02 -1.61 8.99
CA GLY A 85 -1.00 -2.50 7.82
C GLY A 85 0.00 -2.05 6.77
N ALA A 86 -0.02 -0.77 6.42
CA ALA A 86 0.90 -0.23 5.43
C ALA A 86 2.36 -0.32 5.90
N LYS A 87 2.62 -0.10 7.19
CA LYS A 87 3.98 -0.27 7.74
C LYS A 87 4.50 -1.69 7.58
N VAL A 88 3.67 -2.69 7.83
CA VAL A 88 4.04 -4.11 7.63
C VAL A 88 4.35 -4.37 6.16
N GLU A 89 3.56 -3.84 5.26
CA GLU A 89 3.76 -4.00 3.82
C GLU A 89 5.06 -3.36 3.36
N VAL A 90 5.33 -2.15 3.81
CA VAL A 90 6.59 -1.45 3.50
C VAL A 90 7.78 -2.17 4.12
N ALA A 91 7.65 -2.66 5.36
CA ALA A 91 8.71 -3.43 6.01
C ALA A 91 9.05 -4.70 5.22
N THR A 92 8.04 -5.37 4.68
CA THR A 92 8.23 -6.55 3.83
C THR A 92 8.99 -6.18 2.55
N ALA A 93 8.63 -5.07 1.93
CA ALA A 93 9.34 -4.58 0.74
C ALA A 93 10.80 -4.24 1.04
N VAL A 94 11.06 -3.53 2.15
CA VAL A 94 12.43 -3.20 2.59
C VAL A 94 13.24 -4.47 2.84
N ALA A 95 12.66 -5.41 3.60
CA ALA A 95 13.35 -6.64 4.00
C ALA A 95 13.71 -7.53 2.80
N THR A 96 12.97 -7.42 1.72
CA THR A 96 13.17 -8.25 0.51
C THR A 96 13.81 -7.50 -0.65
N GLY A 97 14.34 -6.30 -0.39
CA GLY A 97 15.09 -5.52 -1.38
C GLY A 97 14.25 -4.91 -2.50
N LYS A 98 12.96 -4.73 -2.28
CA LYS A 98 12.08 -4.10 -3.27
C LYS A 98 12.26 -2.58 -3.26
N LYS A 99 12.05 -1.96 -4.42
CA LYS A 99 12.06 -0.50 -4.52
C LYS A 99 10.80 0.09 -3.89
N ILE A 100 10.92 1.30 -3.34
CA ILE A 100 9.83 2.00 -2.68
C ILE A 100 9.66 3.36 -3.33
N PHE A 101 8.42 3.68 -3.75
CA PHE A 101 8.09 4.93 -4.40
C PHE A 101 6.99 5.65 -3.64
N GLN A 102 7.14 6.98 -3.47
CA GLN A 102 6.08 7.83 -2.95
C GLN A 102 5.20 8.30 -4.10
N TYR A 103 3.90 8.17 -3.95
CA TYR A 103 2.92 8.72 -4.90
C TYR A 103 2.70 10.20 -4.64
N HIS A 104 2.73 11.00 -5.70
CA HIS A 104 2.48 12.44 -5.65
C HIS A 104 1.36 12.80 -6.63
N LYS A 105 0.21 13.19 -6.08
CA LYS A 105 -0.98 13.50 -6.86
C LYS A 105 -0.83 14.72 -7.77
N HIS A 106 -0.10 15.73 -7.30
CA HIS A 106 -0.03 17.04 -7.95
C HIS A 106 1.28 17.31 -8.68
N ARG A 107 2.10 16.29 -8.89
CA ARG A 107 3.37 16.42 -9.63
C ARG A 107 3.22 15.87 -11.04
N PRO A 108 3.95 16.43 -12.04
CA PRO A 108 3.97 15.89 -13.40
C PRO A 108 4.42 14.43 -13.45
N ILE A 109 5.41 14.07 -12.63
CA ILE A 109 5.84 12.68 -12.44
C ILE A 109 5.25 12.22 -11.11
N SER A 110 4.40 11.19 -11.16
CA SER A 110 3.64 10.76 -9.99
C SER A 110 4.46 9.99 -8.96
N LEU A 111 5.56 9.36 -9.37
CA LEU A 111 6.33 8.46 -8.51
C LEU A 111 7.71 9.04 -8.23
N GLU A 112 8.05 9.09 -6.95
CA GLU A 112 9.38 9.47 -6.48
C GLU A 112 10.00 8.29 -5.73
N GLU A 113 11.15 7.79 -6.18
CA GLU A 113 11.84 6.72 -5.49
C GLU A 113 12.36 7.20 -4.14
N LEU A 114 12.03 6.45 -3.09
CA LEU A 114 12.50 6.73 -1.74
C LEU A 114 13.69 5.84 -1.42
N ASN A 115 14.78 6.46 -0.94
CA ASN A 115 15.97 5.75 -0.54
C ASN A 115 16.12 5.82 0.98
N GLY A 116 16.68 4.76 1.57
CA GLY A 116 16.95 4.73 3.00
C GLY A 116 15.71 4.67 3.89
N VAL A 117 14.61 4.12 3.37
CA VAL A 117 13.40 3.95 4.18
C VAL A 117 13.68 2.96 5.30
N GLN A 118 13.38 3.37 6.52
CA GLN A 118 13.55 2.56 7.71
C GLN A 118 12.21 2.41 8.42
N ILE A 119 11.96 1.21 8.91
CA ILE A 119 10.79 0.93 9.74
C ILE A 119 11.26 0.75 11.17
N VAL A 120 10.82 1.68 12.04
CA VAL A 120 11.14 1.61 13.47
C VAL A 120 10.20 0.59 14.10
N THR A 121 10.79 -0.45 14.68
CA THR A 121 10.04 -1.48 15.41
C THR A 121 9.94 -1.10 16.89
N ARG A 122 9.00 -1.73 17.59
CA ARG A 122 8.87 -1.54 19.03
C ARG A 122 10.15 -1.95 19.77
N ALA A 123 10.80 -3.01 19.32
CA ALA A 123 12.05 -3.49 19.92
C ALA A 123 13.16 -2.45 19.79
N GLU A 124 13.25 -1.75 18.66
CA GLU A 124 14.24 -0.69 18.45
C GLU A 124 13.97 0.52 19.33
N VAL A 125 12.71 0.88 19.52
CA VAL A 125 12.33 2.00 20.38
C VAL A 125 12.67 1.73 21.84
N LEU A 126 12.58 0.48 22.28
CA LEU A 126 12.82 0.08 23.67
C LEU A 126 14.28 -0.21 24.01
N LYS A 127 15.16 -0.15 23.06
CA LYS A 127 16.61 -0.34 23.30
C LYS A 127 17.22 0.79 24.09
#